data_af37ac6edb7a436fea507f2b39875d7a
#
_entry.id   af37ac6edb7a436fea507f2b39875d7a
#
_cell.length_a   1.000
_cell.length_b   1.000
_cell.length_c   1.000
_cell.angle_alpha   90.00
_cell.angle_beta   90.00
_cell.angle_gamma   90.00
#
_symmetry.space_group_name_H-M   'P 1'
#
loop_
_entity.id
_entity.type
_entity.pdbx_description
1 polymer ?
#
loop_
_entity_poly.entity_id
_entity_poly.type
_entity_poly.pdbx_seq_one_letter_code
_entity_poly.pdbx_strand_id
1 'polypeptide(L)'
;GPMALPIFKKMADKVFDKDKVVLVPDHFTPNKDIKSAENSKAIREFSREQGLTHHMEQGKCGVEHAILPESGIVVAGDAVIGADSHTCTYGAIGAFSTGVGTTDIATGMATGQLWFKVPSAIKFNLHGKLPKYVSGKDVILHIIGRIGVDGALYKSMEFTGEGVKELSMADRFTICNMAIEAGAKNGIFPVDEAAIEYLDKHAKREYKI
;
A
#
# COMPACT_ATOMS: atom_id res chain seq x y z
N GLY A 1 -0.10 -1.10 12.84
CA GLY A 1 -0.29 -2.36 13.49
C GLY A 1 -0.71 -2.23 14.96
N PRO A 2 -0.38 -3.18 15.82
CA PRO A 2 -0.90 -3.26 17.20
C PRO A 2 -0.59 -2.02 18.05
N MET A 3 0.46 -1.28 17.75
CA MET A 3 0.79 -0.04 18.46
C MET A 3 -0.24 1.09 18.30
N ALA A 4 -1.04 1.08 17.25
CA ALA A 4 -2.10 2.06 17.05
C ALA A 4 -3.34 1.79 17.93
N LEU A 5 -3.57 0.53 18.34
CA LEU A 5 -4.78 0.15 19.08
C LEU A 5 -4.95 0.88 20.42
N PRO A 6 -3.89 0.99 21.28
CA PRO A 6 -4.02 1.75 22.53
C PRO A 6 -4.28 3.25 22.31
N ILE A 7 -3.76 3.81 21.19
CA ILE A 7 -3.98 5.22 20.83
C ILE A 7 -5.43 5.38 20.36
N PHE A 8 -5.89 4.50 19.47
CA PHE A 8 -7.26 4.47 19.00
C PHE A 8 -8.27 4.42 20.16
N LYS A 9 -8.07 3.49 21.12
CA LYS A 9 -8.95 3.33 22.29
C LYS A 9 -9.03 4.55 23.21
N LYS A 10 -8.09 5.50 23.10
CA LYS A 10 -8.14 6.81 23.77
C LYS A 10 -8.92 7.86 22.97
N MET A 11 -9.15 7.64 21.68
CA MET A 11 -9.79 8.58 20.78
C MET A 11 -11.24 8.21 20.48
N ALA A 12 -11.52 6.90 20.37
CA ALA A 12 -12.85 6.41 19.97
C ALA A 12 -13.12 5.00 20.50
N ASP A 13 -14.40 4.69 20.67
CA ASP A 13 -14.88 3.35 21.03
C ASP A 13 -15.13 2.48 19.79
N LYS A 14 -15.42 3.10 18.64
CA LYS A 14 -15.75 2.43 17.38
C LYS A 14 -14.94 3.00 16.23
N VAL A 15 -14.56 2.13 15.28
CA VAL A 15 -13.99 2.57 14.01
C VAL A 15 -15.06 3.31 13.19
N PHE A 16 -14.62 4.26 12.37
CA PHE A 16 -15.52 5.07 11.54
C PHE A 16 -16.33 4.22 10.55
N ASP A 17 -15.74 3.17 10.03
CA ASP A 17 -16.37 2.24 9.08
C ASP A 17 -15.65 0.88 9.15
N LYS A 18 -16.38 -0.17 9.57
CA LYS A 18 -15.86 -1.53 9.72
C LYS A 18 -15.46 -2.19 8.39
N ASP A 19 -16.00 -1.69 7.27
CA ASP A 19 -15.74 -2.22 5.93
C ASP A 19 -14.50 -1.57 5.28
N LYS A 20 -14.00 -0.47 5.87
CA LYS A 20 -12.82 0.27 5.37
C LYS A 20 -11.56 0.13 6.21
N VAL A 21 -11.65 -0.56 7.33
CA VAL A 21 -10.48 -0.89 8.16
C VAL A 21 -10.07 -2.33 7.89
N VAL A 22 -8.82 -2.50 7.44
CA VAL A 22 -8.26 -3.83 7.10
C VAL A 22 -7.12 -4.15 8.04
N LEU A 23 -7.07 -5.36 8.56
CA LEU A 23 -6.01 -5.84 9.43
C LEU A 23 -5.29 -7.04 8.80
N VAL A 24 -3.99 -6.87 8.58
CA VAL A 24 -3.10 -7.91 8.04
C VAL A 24 -1.92 -8.10 8.99
N PRO A 25 -1.85 -9.19 9.77
CA PRO A 25 -0.77 -9.45 10.71
C PRO A 25 0.46 -10.13 10.08
N ASP A 26 0.80 -9.81 8.84
CA ASP A 26 1.86 -10.47 8.06
C ASP A 26 3.24 -10.41 8.72
N HIS A 27 3.58 -9.29 9.38
CA HIS A 27 4.84 -9.13 10.11
C HIS A 27 4.96 -10.02 11.36
N PHE A 28 3.85 -10.62 11.79
CA PHE A 28 3.78 -11.46 13.00
C PHE A 28 3.47 -12.91 12.71
N THR A 29 3.19 -13.26 11.45
CA THR A 29 2.78 -14.61 11.05
C THR A 29 3.77 -15.24 10.07
N PRO A 30 4.17 -16.50 10.29
CA PRO A 30 3.89 -17.30 11.48
C PRO A 30 4.54 -16.70 12.75
N ASN A 31 3.88 -16.84 13.92
CA ASN A 31 4.42 -16.26 15.14
C ASN A 31 5.73 -16.95 15.56
N LYS A 32 6.79 -16.17 15.66
CA LYS A 32 8.13 -16.69 16.00
C LYS A 32 8.39 -16.77 17.52
N ASP A 33 7.61 -16.04 18.32
CA ASP A 33 7.75 -15.91 19.76
C ASP A 33 6.44 -15.50 20.43
N ILE A 34 6.41 -15.47 21.77
CA ILE A 34 5.23 -15.10 22.57
C ILE A 34 4.79 -13.67 22.22
N LYS A 35 5.72 -12.72 22.07
CA LYS A 35 5.40 -11.32 21.75
C LYS A 35 4.70 -11.16 20.42
N SER A 36 5.13 -11.87 19.39
CA SER A 36 4.45 -11.86 18.11
C SER A 36 3.07 -12.51 18.18
N ALA A 37 2.91 -13.56 18.97
CA ALA A 37 1.61 -14.19 19.22
C ALA A 37 0.64 -13.25 19.98
N GLU A 38 1.13 -12.51 20.97
CA GLU A 38 0.35 -11.50 21.69
C GLU A 38 -0.09 -10.36 20.77
N ASN A 39 0.79 -9.89 19.85
CA ASN A 39 0.42 -8.90 18.85
C ASN A 39 -0.68 -9.42 17.90
N SER A 40 -0.56 -10.66 17.42
CA SER A 40 -1.58 -11.28 16.58
C SER A 40 -2.90 -11.45 17.33
N LYS A 41 -2.84 -11.82 18.62
CA LYS A 41 -4.01 -11.90 19.49
C LYS A 41 -4.68 -10.54 19.65
N ALA A 42 -3.93 -9.48 19.93
CA ALA A 42 -4.46 -8.12 20.08
C ALA A 42 -5.18 -7.65 18.83
N ILE A 43 -4.61 -7.88 17.63
CA ILE A 43 -5.22 -7.58 16.34
C ILE A 43 -6.53 -8.35 16.15
N ARG A 44 -6.55 -9.64 16.47
CA ARG A 44 -7.75 -10.51 16.38
C ARG A 44 -8.85 -10.05 17.31
N GLU A 45 -8.52 -9.76 18.56
CA GLU A 45 -9.48 -9.28 19.57
C GLU A 45 -10.08 -7.95 19.14
N PHE A 46 -9.26 -7.01 18.67
CA PHE A 46 -9.72 -5.74 18.14
C PHE A 46 -10.64 -5.92 16.92
N SER A 47 -10.27 -6.79 15.98
CA SER A 47 -11.11 -7.09 14.83
C SER A 47 -12.50 -7.58 15.25
N ARG A 48 -12.58 -8.47 16.23
CA ARG A 48 -13.84 -8.99 16.76
C ARG A 48 -14.64 -7.93 17.51
N GLU A 49 -13.97 -7.14 18.35
CA GLU A 49 -14.57 -6.05 19.12
C GLU A 49 -15.21 -5.00 18.20
N GLN A 50 -14.55 -4.68 17.09
CA GLN A 50 -15.02 -3.70 16.12
C GLN A 50 -15.92 -4.30 15.02
N GLY A 51 -16.02 -5.64 14.93
CA GLY A 51 -16.79 -6.33 13.90
C GLY A 51 -16.26 -6.11 12.49
N LEU A 52 -14.92 -6.01 12.32
CA LEU A 52 -14.30 -5.70 11.04
C LEU A 52 -14.59 -6.76 10.00
N THR A 53 -14.92 -6.32 8.79
CA THR A 53 -15.17 -7.20 7.64
C THR A 53 -13.87 -7.80 7.11
N HIS A 54 -12.77 -7.06 7.16
CA HIS A 54 -11.50 -7.44 6.57
C HIS A 54 -10.43 -7.69 7.64
N HIS A 55 -10.29 -8.94 8.01
CA HIS A 55 -9.19 -9.43 8.86
C HIS A 55 -8.57 -10.68 8.23
N MET A 56 -7.30 -10.58 7.88
CA MET A 56 -6.53 -11.69 7.30
C MET A 56 -5.91 -12.50 8.44
N GLU A 57 -6.67 -13.45 8.99
CA GLU A 57 -6.23 -14.28 10.11
C GLU A 57 -5.07 -15.20 9.70
N GLN A 58 -4.29 -15.63 10.67
CA GLN A 58 -3.22 -16.62 10.46
C GLN A 58 -3.74 -17.85 9.69
N GLY A 59 -3.01 -18.28 8.68
CA GLY A 59 -3.42 -19.32 7.74
C GLY A 59 -4.19 -18.82 6.52
N LYS A 60 -4.70 -17.59 6.55
CA LYS A 60 -5.29 -16.86 5.40
C LYS A 60 -4.55 -15.54 5.12
N CYS A 61 -3.51 -15.27 5.89
CA CYS A 61 -2.67 -14.10 5.74
C CYS A 61 -1.59 -14.34 4.69
N GLY A 62 -1.22 -13.31 3.96
CA GLY A 62 -0.07 -13.21 3.07
C GLY A 62 0.62 -11.87 3.28
N VAL A 63 1.62 -11.56 2.48
CA VAL A 63 2.23 -10.21 2.45
C VAL A 63 1.13 -9.19 2.09
N GLU A 64 0.92 -8.17 2.96
CA GLU A 64 -0.22 -7.25 2.81
C GLU A 64 -0.24 -6.57 1.45
N HIS A 65 0.93 -6.20 0.93
CA HIS A 65 1.05 -5.49 -0.34
C HIS A 65 0.77 -6.36 -1.58
N ALA A 66 0.75 -7.67 -1.44
CA ALA A 66 0.29 -8.60 -2.45
C ALA A 66 -1.19 -8.96 -2.25
N ILE A 67 -1.57 -9.33 -1.01
CA ILE A 67 -2.91 -9.87 -0.75
C ILE A 67 -4.03 -8.83 -0.88
N LEU A 68 -3.78 -7.55 -0.57
CA LEU A 68 -4.83 -6.52 -0.62
C LEU A 68 -5.29 -6.22 -2.07
N PRO A 69 -4.39 -6.00 -3.05
CA PRO A 69 -4.82 -5.85 -4.44
C PRO A 69 -5.35 -7.15 -5.03
N GLU A 70 -4.74 -8.32 -4.75
CA GLU A 70 -5.21 -9.63 -5.23
C GLU A 70 -6.59 -10.00 -4.71
N SER A 71 -6.94 -9.59 -3.50
CA SER A 71 -8.29 -9.80 -2.93
C SER A 71 -9.31 -8.76 -3.38
N GLY A 72 -8.92 -7.78 -4.17
CA GLY A 72 -9.80 -6.71 -4.67
C GLY A 72 -10.29 -5.75 -3.58
N ILE A 73 -9.59 -5.69 -2.45
CA ILE A 73 -9.90 -4.76 -1.36
C ILE A 73 -9.48 -3.35 -1.74
N VAL A 74 -8.29 -3.21 -2.34
CA VAL A 74 -7.78 -1.95 -2.88
C VAL A 74 -7.99 -1.93 -4.40
N VAL A 75 -8.50 -0.83 -4.91
CA VAL A 75 -8.77 -0.63 -6.34
C VAL A 75 -8.33 0.76 -6.80
N ALA A 76 -8.36 1.00 -8.12
CA ALA A 76 -8.07 2.32 -8.71
C ALA A 76 -8.97 3.42 -8.12
N GLY A 77 -8.38 4.60 -7.92
CA GLY A 77 -9.07 5.77 -7.37
C GLY A 77 -9.20 5.79 -5.85
N ASP A 78 -8.75 4.75 -5.16
CA ASP A 78 -8.74 4.74 -3.69
C ASP A 78 -7.69 5.69 -3.11
N ALA A 79 -8.00 6.19 -1.92
CA ALA A 79 -7.03 6.81 -1.01
C ALA A 79 -6.78 5.85 0.17
N VAL A 80 -5.57 5.32 0.27
CA VAL A 80 -5.21 4.29 1.25
C VAL A 80 -4.10 4.79 2.17
N ILE A 81 -4.32 4.69 3.47
CA ILE A 81 -3.27 4.90 4.47
C ILE A 81 -2.93 3.57 5.14
N GLY A 82 -1.67 3.31 5.36
CA GLY A 82 -1.20 2.09 5.99
C GLY A 82 -0.22 2.34 7.13
N ALA A 83 -0.15 1.38 8.06
CA ALA A 83 0.83 1.40 9.15
C ALA A 83 2.22 0.91 8.70
N ASP A 84 2.32 0.43 7.48
CA ASP A 84 3.55 0.00 6.81
C ASP A 84 4.03 1.07 5.83
N SER A 85 5.34 1.28 5.77
CA SER A 85 5.95 2.28 4.88
C SER A 85 5.74 1.94 3.40
N HIS A 86 5.67 0.64 3.04
CA HIS A 86 5.48 0.16 1.68
C HIS A 86 4.01 0.17 1.23
N THR A 87 3.10 0.78 1.98
CA THR A 87 1.71 1.03 1.54
C THR A 87 1.64 1.78 0.20
N CYS A 88 2.71 2.49 -0.19
CA CYS A 88 2.87 3.12 -1.51
C CYS A 88 2.72 2.16 -2.72
N THR A 89 2.76 0.86 -2.50
CA THR A 89 2.66 -0.19 -3.52
C THR A 89 1.41 -0.09 -4.41
N TYR A 90 0.28 0.33 -3.85
CA TYR A 90 -1.00 0.29 -4.59
C TYR A 90 -1.16 1.39 -5.65
N GLY A 91 -0.20 2.31 -5.75
CA GLY A 91 -0.11 3.20 -6.90
C GLY A 91 0.11 2.49 -8.24
N ALA A 92 0.55 1.23 -8.21
CA ALA A 92 0.64 0.38 -9.40
C ALA A 92 -0.71 0.15 -10.10
N ILE A 93 -1.80 0.20 -9.36
CA ILE A 93 -3.18 0.10 -9.86
C ILE A 93 -3.93 1.45 -9.81
N GLY A 94 -3.21 2.56 -9.68
CA GLY A 94 -3.82 3.90 -9.69
C GLY A 94 -4.48 4.34 -8.38
N ALA A 95 -4.15 3.73 -7.24
CA ALA A 95 -4.57 4.20 -5.94
C ALA A 95 -3.56 5.21 -5.36
N PHE A 96 -4.02 6.30 -4.74
CA PHE A 96 -3.14 7.12 -3.90
C PHE A 96 -2.96 6.39 -2.57
N SER A 97 -1.78 5.86 -2.34
CA SER A 97 -1.51 5.04 -1.16
C SER A 97 -0.18 5.42 -0.52
N THR A 98 -0.14 5.49 0.80
CA THR A 98 1.06 5.90 1.54
C THR A 98 1.10 5.37 2.96
N GLY A 99 2.30 5.09 3.44
CA GLY A 99 2.54 4.81 4.85
C GLY A 99 2.41 6.08 5.71
N VAL A 100 1.86 5.94 6.90
CA VAL A 100 1.69 7.02 7.88
C VAL A 100 2.06 6.56 9.29
N GLY A 101 2.23 7.51 10.20
CA GLY A 101 2.60 7.25 11.58
C GLY A 101 1.48 6.53 12.37
N THR A 102 1.88 5.95 13.50
CA THR A 102 0.98 5.18 14.36
C THR A 102 -0.22 5.99 14.87
N THR A 103 0.00 7.28 15.19
CA THR A 103 -1.06 8.21 15.62
C THR A 103 -2.00 8.52 14.48
N ASP A 104 -1.47 8.72 13.27
CA ASP A 104 -2.26 9.00 12.07
C ASP A 104 -3.17 7.82 11.72
N ILE A 105 -2.65 6.58 11.81
CA ILE A 105 -3.47 5.36 11.63
C ILE A 105 -4.60 5.32 12.67
N ALA A 106 -4.31 5.60 13.95
CA ALA A 106 -5.34 5.62 14.98
C ALA A 106 -6.41 6.67 14.68
N THR A 107 -6.01 7.88 14.25
CA THR A 107 -6.91 8.96 13.85
C THR A 107 -7.75 8.55 12.63
N GLY A 108 -7.11 7.99 11.59
CA GLY A 108 -7.81 7.51 10.41
C GLY A 108 -8.84 6.43 10.73
N MET A 109 -8.52 5.46 11.59
CA MET A 109 -9.48 4.44 12.05
C MET A 109 -10.64 5.03 12.84
N ALA A 110 -10.40 6.07 13.64
CA ALA A 110 -11.41 6.69 14.48
C ALA A 110 -12.36 7.62 13.69
N THR A 111 -11.84 8.39 12.74
CA THR A 111 -12.55 9.51 12.09
C THR A 111 -12.84 9.29 10.60
N GLY A 112 -12.14 8.37 9.94
CA GLY A 112 -12.16 8.24 8.49
C GLY A 112 -11.48 9.40 7.76
N GLN A 113 -10.76 10.25 8.46
CA GLN A 113 -10.15 11.45 7.92
C GLN A 113 -8.70 11.60 8.38
N LEU A 114 -7.88 12.13 7.48
CA LEU A 114 -6.52 12.54 7.78
C LEU A 114 -6.16 13.70 6.85
N TRP A 115 -5.46 14.70 7.38
CA TRP A 115 -4.98 15.79 6.54
C TRP A 115 -3.62 15.41 5.92
N PHE A 116 -3.41 15.85 4.70
CA PHE A 116 -2.13 15.72 3.99
C PHE A 116 -1.71 17.06 3.38
N LYS A 117 -0.42 17.34 3.48
CA LYS A 117 0.16 18.27 2.51
C LYS A 117 0.23 17.53 1.18
N VAL A 118 -0.41 18.06 0.14
CA VAL A 118 -0.36 17.46 -1.20
C VAL A 118 1.09 17.37 -1.66
N PRO A 119 1.64 16.16 -1.93
CA PRO A 119 3.02 16.02 -2.39
C PRO A 119 3.16 16.59 -3.80
N SER A 120 4.24 17.30 -4.06
CA SER A 120 4.62 17.61 -5.44
C SER A 120 5.08 16.35 -6.16
N ALA A 121 4.90 16.30 -7.48
CA ALA A 121 5.29 15.15 -8.28
C ALA A 121 6.69 15.29 -8.90
N ILE A 122 7.36 14.15 -9.05
CA ILE A 122 8.48 13.97 -9.97
C ILE A 122 8.00 13.04 -11.07
N LYS A 123 8.07 13.48 -12.31
CA LYS A 123 7.70 12.69 -13.47
C LYS A 123 8.90 11.90 -14.00
N PHE A 124 8.76 10.57 -14.01
CA PHE A 124 9.70 9.64 -14.63
C PHE A 124 9.15 9.19 -15.98
N ASN A 125 9.79 9.66 -17.06
CA ASN A 125 9.39 9.31 -18.40
C ASN A 125 10.20 8.11 -18.88
N LEU A 126 9.56 6.94 -18.95
CA LEU A 126 10.18 5.67 -19.33
C LEU A 126 10.11 5.47 -20.84
N HIS A 127 11.24 5.17 -21.45
CA HIS A 127 11.38 4.94 -22.89
C HIS A 127 12.01 3.59 -23.20
N GLY A 128 11.61 3.00 -24.32
CA GLY A 128 12.19 1.75 -24.82
C GLY A 128 11.65 0.53 -24.09
N LYS A 129 12.41 -0.58 -24.21
CA LYS A 129 12.05 -1.90 -23.71
C LYS A 129 13.04 -2.38 -22.67
N LEU A 130 12.57 -3.22 -21.73
CA LEU A 130 13.47 -3.88 -20.79
C LEU A 130 14.36 -4.87 -21.54
N PRO A 131 15.70 -4.83 -21.33
CA PRO A 131 16.58 -5.87 -21.79
C PRO A 131 16.26 -7.23 -21.13
N LYS A 132 16.72 -8.31 -21.76
CA LYS A 132 16.58 -9.65 -21.16
C LYS A 132 17.21 -9.68 -19.76
N TYR A 133 16.53 -10.31 -18.81
CA TYR A 133 16.90 -10.42 -17.40
C TYR A 133 16.86 -9.12 -16.57
N VAL A 134 16.30 -8.04 -17.11
CA VAL A 134 16.02 -6.81 -16.37
C VAL A 134 14.53 -6.77 -15.98
N SER A 135 14.27 -6.42 -14.75
CA SER A 135 12.92 -6.37 -14.15
C SER A 135 12.59 -4.98 -13.61
N GLY A 136 11.38 -4.77 -13.13
CA GLY A 136 10.97 -3.53 -12.46
C GLY A 136 11.86 -3.18 -11.27
N LYS A 137 12.42 -4.18 -10.58
CA LYS A 137 13.36 -3.94 -9.48
C LYS A 137 14.64 -3.26 -9.95
N ASP A 138 15.17 -3.65 -11.09
CA ASP A 138 16.37 -3.02 -11.67
C ASP A 138 16.06 -1.57 -12.09
N VAL A 139 14.87 -1.34 -12.63
CA VAL A 139 14.41 0.01 -13.01
C VAL A 139 14.37 0.93 -11.80
N ILE A 140 13.71 0.54 -10.72
CA ILE A 140 13.61 1.40 -9.54
C ILE A 140 14.96 1.57 -8.83
N LEU A 141 15.78 0.54 -8.77
CA LEU A 141 17.14 0.64 -8.22
C LEU A 141 18.01 1.60 -9.05
N HIS A 142 17.89 1.55 -10.38
CA HIS A 142 18.58 2.51 -11.26
C HIS A 142 18.13 3.96 -10.98
N ILE A 143 16.83 4.17 -10.82
CA ILE A 143 16.27 5.50 -10.50
C ILE A 143 16.81 5.98 -9.14
N ILE A 144 16.71 5.14 -8.09
CA ILE A 144 17.22 5.47 -6.76
C ILE A 144 18.72 5.78 -6.79
N GLY A 145 19.49 4.98 -7.54
CA GLY A 145 20.92 5.21 -7.72
C GLY A 145 21.25 6.57 -8.36
N ARG A 146 20.33 7.13 -9.16
CA ARG A 146 20.50 8.45 -9.77
C ARG A 146 20.05 9.62 -8.92
N ILE A 147 18.93 9.47 -8.20
CA ILE A 147 18.34 10.58 -7.43
C ILE A 147 18.71 10.55 -5.95
N GLY A 148 19.25 9.43 -5.46
CA GLY A 148 19.55 9.22 -4.04
C GLY A 148 18.34 8.72 -3.25
N VAL A 149 18.59 8.30 -2.01
CA VAL A 149 17.58 7.76 -1.08
C VAL A 149 16.61 8.83 -0.54
N ASP A 150 16.88 10.08 -0.77
CA ASP A 150 16.09 11.26 -0.38
C ASP A 150 15.66 12.11 -1.58
N GLY A 151 16.00 11.69 -2.81
CA GLY A 151 15.74 12.46 -4.02
C GLY A 151 14.26 12.70 -4.31
N ALA A 152 13.38 11.84 -3.81
CA ALA A 152 11.94 11.99 -3.88
C ALA A 152 11.29 12.27 -2.51
N LEU A 153 12.04 12.80 -1.54
CA LEU A 153 11.54 13.05 -0.19
C LEU A 153 10.26 13.87 -0.19
N TYR A 154 9.20 13.26 0.37
CA TYR A 154 7.84 13.81 0.44
C TYR A 154 7.23 14.16 -0.94
N LYS A 155 7.59 13.46 -1.99
CA LYS A 155 7.06 13.65 -3.35
C LYS A 155 6.26 12.43 -3.80
N SER A 156 5.45 12.60 -4.84
CA SER A 156 4.86 11.51 -5.62
C SER A 156 5.79 11.19 -6.80
N MET A 157 6.11 9.93 -7.03
CA MET A 157 6.85 9.48 -8.21
C MET A 157 5.85 9.05 -9.27
N GLU A 158 5.69 9.83 -10.34
CA GLU A 158 4.78 9.53 -11.46
C GLU A 158 5.55 8.84 -12.59
N PHE A 159 5.14 7.63 -12.95
CA PHE A 159 5.74 6.86 -14.03
C PHE A 159 4.90 6.97 -15.29
N THR A 160 5.51 7.45 -16.37
CA THR A 160 4.85 7.74 -17.65
C THR A 160 5.74 7.33 -18.82
N GLY A 161 5.24 7.53 -20.05
CA GLY A 161 5.97 7.25 -21.28
C GLY A 161 5.62 5.90 -21.88
N GLU A 162 6.12 5.68 -23.10
CA GLU A 162 5.81 4.46 -23.87
C GLU A 162 6.36 3.19 -23.21
N GLY A 163 7.48 3.30 -22.49
CA GLY A 163 8.09 2.18 -21.78
C GLY A 163 7.24 1.61 -20.64
N VAL A 164 6.22 2.34 -20.17
CA VAL A 164 5.28 1.83 -19.17
C VAL A 164 4.52 0.60 -19.68
N LYS A 165 4.21 0.55 -20.98
CA LYS A 165 3.50 -0.58 -21.61
C LYS A 165 4.32 -1.86 -21.66
N GLU A 166 5.63 -1.76 -21.51
CA GLU A 166 6.54 -2.91 -21.48
C GLU A 166 6.69 -3.52 -20.07
N LEU A 167 6.15 -2.83 -19.04
CA LEU A 167 6.19 -3.29 -17.65
C LEU A 167 4.95 -4.14 -17.33
N SER A 168 5.21 -5.35 -16.82
CA SER A 168 4.15 -6.16 -16.24
C SER A 168 3.56 -5.52 -14.99
N MET A 169 2.38 -5.96 -14.55
CA MET A 169 1.83 -5.48 -13.28
C MET A 169 2.75 -5.81 -12.09
N ALA A 170 3.44 -6.96 -12.11
CA ALA A 170 4.43 -7.31 -11.10
C ALA A 170 5.60 -6.33 -11.04
N ASP A 171 6.09 -5.87 -12.20
CA ASP A 171 7.12 -4.82 -12.28
C ASP A 171 6.61 -3.49 -11.70
N ARG A 172 5.38 -3.10 -12.04
CA ARG A 172 4.77 -1.85 -11.53
C ARG A 172 4.57 -1.90 -10.01
N PHE A 173 4.10 -3.01 -9.48
CA PHE A 173 3.99 -3.21 -8.02
C PHE A 173 5.36 -3.10 -7.35
N THR A 174 6.39 -3.72 -7.93
CA THR A 174 7.77 -3.64 -7.41
C THR A 174 8.30 -2.20 -7.42
N ILE A 175 8.09 -1.48 -8.51
CA ILE A 175 8.53 -0.07 -8.65
C ILE A 175 7.81 0.81 -7.62
N CYS A 176 6.49 0.71 -7.51
CA CYS A 176 5.72 1.49 -6.54
C CYS A 176 6.07 1.12 -5.09
N ASN A 177 6.26 -0.17 -4.80
CA ASN A 177 6.68 -0.64 -3.48
C ASN A 177 7.99 0.03 -3.04
N MET A 178 8.96 0.09 -3.92
CA MET A 178 10.29 0.67 -3.63
C MET A 178 10.36 2.19 -3.78
N ALA A 179 9.26 2.88 -4.02
CA ALA A 179 9.25 4.35 -4.06
C ALA A 179 9.63 4.95 -2.68
N ILE A 180 9.32 4.25 -1.60
CA ILE A 180 9.68 4.70 -0.24
C ILE A 180 11.20 4.76 -0.02
N GLU A 181 12.00 3.90 -0.68
CA GLU A 181 13.45 3.91 -0.59
C GLU A 181 14.08 5.16 -1.22
N ALA A 182 13.33 5.91 -2.03
CA ALA A 182 13.70 7.25 -2.50
C ALA A 182 13.11 8.38 -1.62
N GLY A 183 12.46 8.03 -0.50
CA GLY A 183 11.78 8.97 0.39
C GLY A 183 10.40 9.42 -0.09
N ALA A 184 9.85 8.82 -1.15
CA ALA A 184 8.57 9.22 -1.73
C ALA A 184 7.37 8.88 -0.84
N LYS A 185 6.29 9.64 -1.01
CA LYS A 185 4.98 9.32 -0.42
C LYS A 185 4.32 8.15 -1.14
N ASN A 186 4.43 8.12 -2.46
CA ASN A 186 3.97 7.00 -3.29
C ASN A 186 4.70 6.98 -4.64
N GLY A 187 4.63 5.83 -5.31
CA GLY A 187 4.81 5.71 -6.75
C GLY A 187 3.44 5.50 -7.39
N ILE A 188 3.20 6.03 -8.58
CA ILE A 188 1.92 5.89 -9.26
C ILE A 188 2.10 5.67 -10.75
N PHE A 189 1.34 4.72 -11.29
CA PHE A 189 1.21 4.43 -12.71
C PHE A 189 -0.17 4.86 -13.22
N PRO A 190 -0.30 5.18 -14.53
CA PRO A 190 -1.60 5.36 -15.14
C PRO A 190 -2.40 4.05 -15.13
N VAL A 191 -3.71 4.17 -15.02
CA VAL A 191 -4.62 3.03 -15.16
C VAL A 191 -4.85 2.78 -16.65
N ASP A 192 -3.91 2.07 -17.26
CA ASP A 192 -3.95 1.65 -18.67
C ASP A 192 -4.58 0.25 -18.81
N GLU A 193 -4.55 -0.30 -20.02
CA GLU A 193 -5.15 -1.58 -20.36
C GLU A 193 -4.65 -2.72 -19.45
N ALA A 194 -3.36 -2.75 -19.10
CA ALA A 194 -2.79 -3.78 -18.23
C ALA A 194 -3.31 -3.66 -16.79
N ALA A 195 -3.45 -2.43 -16.29
CA ALA A 195 -4.02 -2.18 -14.97
C ALA A 195 -5.53 -2.50 -14.93
N ILE A 196 -6.26 -2.19 -16.01
CA ILE A 196 -7.69 -2.52 -16.15
C ILE A 196 -7.88 -4.05 -16.16
N GLU A 197 -7.10 -4.78 -16.97
CA GLU A 197 -7.14 -6.25 -17.00
C GLU A 197 -6.89 -6.86 -15.61
N TYR A 198 -5.91 -6.32 -14.88
CA TYR A 198 -5.63 -6.74 -13.52
C TYR A 198 -6.81 -6.46 -12.57
N LEU A 199 -7.37 -5.26 -12.63
CA LEU A 199 -8.51 -4.85 -11.80
C LEU A 199 -9.76 -5.67 -12.12
N ASP A 200 -10.09 -5.88 -13.38
CA ASP A 200 -11.26 -6.68 -13.80
C ASP A 200 -11.18 -8.12 -13.31
N LYS A 201 -9.97 -8.67 -13.20
CA LYS A 201 -9.74 -10.00 -12.64
C LYS A 201 -9.88 -10.06 -11.11
N HIS A 202 -9.52 -9.00 -10.41
CA HIS A 202 -9.35 -9.04 -8.95
C HIS A 202 -10.35 -8.19 -8.18
N ALA A 203 -10.82 -7.05 -8.74
CA ALA A 203 -11.72 -6.14 -8.05
C ALA A 203 -13.05 -6.80 -7.68
N LYS A 204 -13.51 -6.55 -6.46
CA LYS A 204 -14.79 -7.04 -5.94
C LYS A 204 -15.82 -5.93 -5.76
N ARG A 205 -15.50 -4.74 -6.20
CA ARG A 205 -16.33 -3.54 -6.15
C ARG A 205 -16.01 -2.62 -7.33
N GLU A 206 -16.90 -1.70 -7.58
CA GLU A 206 -16.67 -0.66 -8.59
C GLU A 206 -15.43 0.17 -8.28
N TYR A 207 -14.73 0.59 -9.31
CA TYR A 207 -13.55 1.46 -9.23
C TYR A 207 -13.66 2.62 -10.24
N LYS A 208 -12.91 3.67 -9.99
CA LYS A 208 -12.88 4.87 -10.85
C LYS A 208 -11.51 4.98 -11.51
N ILE A 209 -11.50 5.36 -12.77
CA ILE A 209 -10.33 5.66 -13.58
C ILE A 209 -10.22 7.17 -13.75
#